data_c637b23007bc74717b8f2bcfc09e7998
#
_entry.id   c637b23007bc74717b8f2bcfc09e7998
#
_cell.length_a   1.000
_cell.length_b   1.000
_cell.length_c   1.000
_cell.angle_alpha   90.00
_cell.angle_beta   90.00
_cell.angle_gamma   90.00
#
_symmetry.space_group_name_H-M   'P 1'
#
loop_
_entity.id
_entity.type
_entity.pdbx_description
1 polymer ?
#
loop_
_entity_poly.entity_id
_entity_poly.type
_entity_poly.pdbx_seq_one_letter_code
_entity_poly.pdbx_strand_id
1 'polypeptide(L)'
;MNSRIETPYHFRGMPHLPRVELWRALDEAVARWVLAHGGSRLLAEVAGWASYAEGQGDSALPVLPDMSSRHGFRALSAAEIEALRTEPMVTALTEDAAVSTPFVLQFDHFYLRRNALHEIAVAADLCVRRSGINLPHAPCTVADLHALFDDAGSESVVQQTRAVQQVLGRRLFVLTGGPGTGKTTTVLRML
;
A
#
# COMPACT_ATOMS: atom_id res chain seq x y z
N MET A 1 -28.30 -35.11 -1.79
CA MET A 1 -27.57 -35.36 -3.04
C MET A 1 -26.67 -34.15 -3.29
N ASN A 2 -25.43 -34.20 -2.82
CA ASN A 2 -24.44 -33.14 -3.01
C ASN A 2 -23.66 -33.44 -4.28
N SER A 3 -23.97 -32.74 -5.36
CA SER A 3 -23.13 -32.75 -6.57
C SER A 3 -21.85 -31.98 -6.31
N ARG A 4 -20.74 -32.68 -6.10
CA ARG A 4 -19.40 -32.11 -6.21
C ARG A 4 -19.23 -31.61 -7.65
N ILE A 5 -19.05 -30.32 -7.80
CA ILE A 5 -18.58 -29.72 -9.06
C ILE A 5 -17.11 -30.14 -9.19
N GLU A 6 -16.86 -31.16 -10.01
CA GLU A 6 -15.49 -31.52 -10.40
C GLU A 6 -14.96 -30.43 -11.32
N THR A 7 -13.93 -29.74 -10.87
CA THR A 7 -13.20 -28.76 -11.67
C THR A 7 -12.42 -29.50 -12.77
N PRO A 8 -12.58 -29.17 -14.07
CA PRO A 8 -12.04 -29.95 -15.19
C PRO A 8 -10.56 -29.71 -15.50
N TYR A 9 -9.77 -29.13 -14.62
CA TYR A 9 -8.35 -28.87 -14.85
C TYR A 9 -7.48 -29.67 -13.87
N HIS A 10 -7.29 -30.97 -14.19
CA HIS A 10 -6.21 -31.76 -13.62
C HIS A 10 -4.88 -31.35 -14.26
N PHE A 11 -4.13 -30.42 -13.64
CA PHE A 11 -2.73 -30.18 -13.96
C PHE A 11 -1.89 -31.36 -13.42
N ARG A 12 -1.80 -32.44 -14.19
CA ARG A 12 -0.89 -33.57 -13.88
C ARG A 12 0.55 -33.07 -14.01
N GLY A 13 1.31 -33.12 -12.90
CA GLY A 13 2.76 -32.88 -12.91
C GLY A 13 3.24 -31.56 -12.30
N MET A 14 2.36 -30.72 -11.76
CA MET A 14 2.82 -29.52 -11.06
C MET A 14 3.37 -29.86 -9.68
N PRO A 15 4.48 -29.21 -9.26
CA PRO A 15 4.99 -29.36 -7.91
C PRO A 15 3.93 -28.90 -6.89
N HIS A 16 3.63 -29.76 -5.91
CA HIS A 16 2.72 -29.42 -4.83
C HIS A 16 3.29 -28.25 -4.02
N LEU A 17 2.59 -27.13 -4.02
CA LEU A 17 2.81 -26.09 -3.01
C LEU A 17 2.27 -26.60 -1.68
N PRO A 18 2.94 -26.30 -0.55
CA PRO A 18 2.37 -26.57 0.76
C PRO A 18 1.04 -25.78 0.88
N ARG A 19 0.02 -26.43 1.42
CA ARG A 19 -1.26 -25.77 1.69
C ARG A 19 -1.07 -24.75 2.81
N VAL A 20 -1.28 -23.49 2.50
CA VAL A 20 -1.27 -22.41 3.49
C VAL A 20 -2.72 -22.20 3.95
N GLU A 21 -3.01 -22.54 5.21
CA GLU A 21 -4.39 -22.51 5.75
C GLU A 21 -5.02 -21.11 5.69
N LEU A 22 -4.20 -20.06 5.72
CA LEU A 22 -4.65 -18.67 5.66
C LEU A 22 -5.03 -18.20 4.25
N TRP A 23 -4.58 -18.91 3.21
CA TRP A 23 -4.81 -18.50 1.84
C TRP A 23 -6.25 -18.74 1.38
N ARG A 24 -6.77 -17.76 0.67
CA ARG A 24 -8.03 -17.88 -0.08
C ARG A 24 -7.78 -18.67 -1.37
N ALA A 25 -8.85 -19.13 -2.00
CA ALA A 25 -8.76 -19.80 -3.31
C ALA A 25 -8.07 -18.93 -4.38
N LEU A 26 -8.20 -17.60 -4.30
CA LEU A 26 -7.51 -16.66 -5.20
C LEU A 26 -5.99 -16.69 -4.99
N ASP A 27 -5.54 -16.71 -3.76
CA ASP A 27 -4.12 -16.67 -3.40
C ASP A 27 -3.42 -17.96 -3.88
N GLU A 28 -4.08 -19.12 -3.69
CA GLU A 28 -3.64 -20.38 -4.26
C GLU A 28 -3.65 -20.37 -5.80
N ALA A 29 -4.64 -19.73 -6.43
CA ALA A 29 -4.70 -19.63 -7.88
C ALA A 29 -3.57 -18.79 -8.44
N VAL A 30 -3.22 -17.67 -7.78
CA VAL A 30 -2.06 -16.84 -8.15
C VAL A 30 -0.76 -17.65 -8.07
N ALA A 31 -0.53 -18.36 -6.95
CA ALA A 31 0.66 -19.17 -6.78
C ALA A 31 0.77 -20.29 -7.84
N ARG A 32 -0.33 -20.99 -8.14
CA ARG A 32 -0.39 -22.00 -9.20
C ARG A 32 -0.17 -21.41 -10.58
N TRP A 33 -0.71 -20.22 -10.83
CA TRP A 33 -0.52 -19.52 -12.11
C TRP A 33 0.96 -19.20 -12.35
N VAL A 34 1.69 -18.75 -11.32
CA VAL A 34 3.13 -18.50 -11.38
C VAL A 34 3.88 -19.77 -11.80
N LEU A 35 3.60 -20.90 -11.14
CA LEU A 35 4.24 -22.18 -11.49
C LEU A 35 3.91 -22.64 -12.92
N ALA A 36 2.66 -22.46 -13.35
CA ALA A 36 2.21 -22.81 -14.69
C ALA A 36 2.92 -22.01 -15.79
N HIS A 37 3.38 -20.79 -15.46
CA HIS A 37 4.09 -19.92 -16.39
C HIS A 37 5.61 -19.93 -16.21
N GLY A 38 6.16 -20.92 -15.51
CA GLY A 38 7.59 -21.15 -15.39
C GLY A 38 8.30 -20.37 -14.27
N GLY A 39 7.55 -19.70 -13.39
CA GLY A 39 8.12 -19.08 -12.20
C GLY A 39 8.57 -20.12 -11.17
N SER A 40 9.54 -19.75 -10.33
CA SER A 40 10.06 -20.62 -9.28
C SER A 40 9.03 -20.87 -8.17
N ARG A 41 9.31 -21.89 -7.32
CA ARG A 41 8.51 -22.14 -6.11
C ARG A 41 8.56 -20.97 -5.14
N LEU A 42 9.70 -20.31 -5.01
CA LEU A 42 9.87 -19.13 -4.18
C LEU A 42 8.97 -18.00 -4.69
N LEU A 43 8.99 -17.72 -5.99
CA LEU A 43 8.12 -16.71 -6.58
C LEU A 43 6.65 -17.05 -6.39
N ALA A 44 6.25 -18.30 -6.56
CA ALA A 44 4.87 -18.74 -6.35
C ALA A 44 4.41 -18.54 -4.90
N GLU A 45 5.27 -18.89 -3.93
CA GLU A 45 5.00 -18.66 -2.50
C GLU A 45 4.80 -17.16 -2.23
N VAL A 46 5.74 -16.32 -2.66
CA VAL A 46 5.71 -14.87 -2.42
C VAL A 46 4.52 -14.22 -3.12
N ALA A 47 4.20 -14.63 -4.34
CA ALA A 47 3.04 -14.10 -5.09
C ALA A 47 1.70 -14.46 -4.43
N GLY A 48 1.57 -15.68 -3.90
CA GLY A 48 0.39 -16.09 -3.12
C GLY A 48 0.23 -15.23 -1.86
N TRP A 49 1.31 -15.01 -1.12
CA TRP A 49 1.30 -14.13 0.04
C TRP A 49 1.04 -12.67 -0.29
N ALA A 50 1.54 -12.16 -1.42
CA ALA A 50 1.22 -10.80 -1.88
C ALA A 50 -0.26 -10.65 -2.24
N SER A 51 -0.87 -11.67 -2.86
CA SER A 51 -2.32 -11.70 -3.09
C SER A 51 -3.10 -11.74 -1.78
N TYR A 52 -2.64 -12.50 -0.79
CA TYR A 52 -3.25 -12.55 0.53
C TYR A 52 -3.17 -11.20 1.24
N ALA A 53 -2.00 -10.56 1.26
CA ALA A 53 -1.79 -9.23 1.85
C ALA A 53 -2.72 -8.17 1.21
N GLU A 54 -2.86 -8.19 -0.12
CA GLU A 54 -3.82 -7.34 -0.82
C GLU A 54 -5.26 -7.58 -0.34
N GLY A 55 -5.64 -8.82 -0.13
CA GLY A 55 -6.96 -9.14 0.43
C GLY A 55 -7.18 -8.67 1.86
N GLN A 56 -6.11 -8.39 2.59
CA GLN A 56 -6.13 -7.78 3.92
C GLN A 56 -6.08 -6.25 3.88
N GLY A 57 -6.01 -5.65 2.68
CA GLY A 57 -6.01 -4.21 2.48
C GLY A 57 -4.62 -3.59 2.34
N ASP A 58 -3.57 -4.39 2.20
CA ASP A 58 -2.22 -3.87 1.97
C ASP A 58 -1.92 -3.77 0.47
N SER A 59 -1.16 -2.76 0.06
CA SER A 59 -0.73 -2.59 -1.33
C SER A 59 0.46 -3.48 -1.70
N ALA A 60 1.23 -3.92 -0.71
CA ALA A 60 2.46 -4.69 -0.88
C ALA A 60 2.69 -5.71 0.23
N LEU A 61 3.49 -6.71 -0.06
CA LEU A 61 4.01 -7.66 0.91
C LEU A 61 5.43 -7.25 1.32
N PRO A 62 5.68 -6.84 2.59
CA PRO A 62 7.03 -6.65 3.09
C PRO A 62 7.80 -7.97 3.09
N VAL A 63 9.05 -7.97 2.66
CA VAL A 63 9.87 -9.19 2.55
C VAL A 63 11.03 -9.25 3.56
N LEU A 64 11.30 -8.17 4.29
CA LEU A 64 12.33 -8.12 5.33
C LEU A 64 11.83 -8.61 6.71
N PRO A 65 12.76 -9.07 7.59
CA PRO A 65 12.42 -9.68 8.88
C PRO A 65 11.60 -8.82 9.84
N ASP A 66 11.88 -7.55 9.91
CA ASP A 66 11.24 -6.59 10.81
C ASP A 66 9.83 -6.17 10.37
N MET A 67 9.50 -6.39 9.12
CA MET A 67 8.26 -5.94 8.49
C MET A 67 7.29 -7.07 8.10
N SER A 68 7.79 -8.30 7.94
CA SER A 68 7.06 -9.41 7.33
C SER A 68 6.03 -10.11 8.24
N SER A 69 6.10 -9.92 9.55
CA SER A 69 5.32 -10.69 10.53
C SER A 69 3.82 -10.37 10.58
N ARG A 70 3.38 -9.27 9.95
CA ARG A 70 1.98 -8.79 10.04
C ARG A 70 0.95 -9.81 9.52
N HIS A 71 1.31 -10.61 8.53
CA HIS A 71 0.41 -11.57 7.91
C HIS A 71 0.78 -13.03 8.17
N GLY A 72 1.82 -13.28 8.97
CA GLY A 72 2.35 -14.63 9.16
C GLY A 72 3.28 -15.09 8.03
N PHE A 73 3.60 -14.21 7.08
CA PHE A 73 4.62 -14.49 6.09
C PHE A 73 6.01 -14.48 6.73
N ARG A 74 6.84 -15.46 6.38
CA ARG A 74 8.23 -15.51 6.83
C ARG A 74 9.08 -14.43 6.14
N ALA A 75 10.05 -13.91 6.84
CA ALA A 75 11.06 -13.06 6.22
C ALA A 75 11.86 -13.83 5.17
N LEU A 76 12.25 -13.14 4.11
CA LEU A 76 13.16 -13.69 3.12
C LEU A 76 14.62 -13.38 3.49
N SER A 77 15.50 -14.33 3.20
CA SER A 77 16.94 -14.10 3.24
C SER A 77 17.40 -13.21 2.08
N ALA A 78 18.56 -12.59 2.20
CA ALA A 78 19.14 -11.78 1.13
C ALA A 78 19.31 -12.60 -0.18
N ALA A 79 19.67 -13.89 -0.08
CA ALA A 79 19.80 -14.76 -1.24
C ALA A 79 18.46 -15.02 -1.94
N GLU A 80 17.36 -15.16 -1.17
CA GLU A 80 16.03 -15.34 -1.74
C GLU A 80 15.51 -14.04 -2.40
N ILE A 81 15.78 -12.88 -1.81
CA ILE A 81 15.46 -11.59 -2.41
C ILE A 81 16.21 -11.40 -3.73
N GLU A 82 17.50 -11.76 -3.78
CA GLU A 82 18.27 -11.68 -5.01
C GLU A 82 17.78 -12.69 -6.05
N ALA A 83 17.42 -13.90 -5.65
CA ALA A 83 16.80 -14.88 -6.54
C ALA A 83 15.47 -14.33 -7.15
N LEU A 84 14.65 -13.66 -6.37
CA LEU A 84 13.42 -13.01 -6.88
C LEU A 84 13.71 -11.89 -7.89
N ARG A 85 14.80 -11.13 -7.70
CA ARG A 85 15.20 -10.06 -8.64
C ARG A 85 15.58 -10.60 -10.02
N THR A 86 16.05 -11.83 -10.09
CA THR A 86 16.43 -12.49 -11.35
C THR A 86 15.29 -13.22 -12.05
N GLU A 87 14.12 -13.30 -11.43
CA GLU A 87 12.94 -13.95 -12.02
C GLU A 87 12.39 -13.17 -13.22
N PRO A 88 12.10 -13.83 -14.37
CA PRO A 88 11.58 -13.15 -15.56
C PRO A 88 10.22 -12.45 -15.35
N MET A 89 9.47 -12.87 -14.33
CA MET A 89 8.15 -12.31 -13.99
C MET A 89 8.24 -11.14 -12.99
N VAL A 90 9.42 -10.81 -12.49
CA VAL A 90 9.65 -9.78 -11.50
C VAL A 90 10.48 -8.66 -12.11
N THR A 91 10.14 -7.43 -11.83
CA THR A 91 10.94 -6.26 -12.23
C THR A 91 11.05 -5.28 -11.06
N ALA A 92 12.06 -4.43 -11.09
CA ALA A 92 12.03 -3.17 -10.35
C ALA A 92 11.32 -2.10 -11.22
N LEU A 93 10.61 -1.18 -10.59
CA LEU A 93 10.06 -0.04 -11.31
C LEU A 93 11.21 0.92 -11.65
N THR A 94 11.63 0.88 -12.89
CA THR A 94 12.53 1.85 -13.49
C THR A 94 11.72 2.76 -14.40
N GLU A 95 12.26 3.91 -14.78
CA GLU A 95 11.61 4.86 -15.70
C GLU A 95 11.29 4.24 -17.07
N ASP A 96 12.00 3.17 -17.46
CA ASP A 96 11.71 2.37 -18.64
C ASP A 96 10.57 1.38 -18.39
N ALA A 97 9.35 1.87 -18.43
CA ALA A 97 8.12 1.10 -18.24
C ALA A 97 7.81 0.09 -19.38
N ALA A 98 8.75 -0.22 -20.26
CA ALA A 98 8.54 -1.08 -21.42
C ALA A 98 8.32 -2.56 -21.05
N VAL A 99 8.78 -3.03 -19.89
CA VAL A 99 8.65 -4.42 -19.48
C VAL A 99 7.41 -4.62 -18.60
N SER A 100 6.40 -5.27 -19.17
CA SER A 100 5.16 -5.59 -18.45
C SER A 100 5.28 -6.93 -17.73
N THR A 101 5.92 -6.96 -16.56
CA THR A 101 5.92 -8.12 -15.66
C THR A 101 4.75 -8.09 -14.70
N PRO A 102 4.21 -9.24 -14.25
CA PRO A 102 3.09 -9.28 -13.32
C PRO A 102 3.45 -8.82 -11.90
N PHE A 103 4.72 -8.87 -11.52
CA PHE A 103 5.18 -8.56 -10.18
C PHE A 103 6.28 -7.50 -10.19
N VAL A 104 6.38 -6.79 -9.07
CA VAL A 104 7.39 -5.77 -8.82
C VAL A 104 8.03 -6.01 -7.46
N LEU A 105 9.35 -5.98 -7.40
CA LEU A 105 10.12 -6.00 -6.15
C LEU A 105 10.89 -4.69 -6.02
N GLN A 106 10.48 -3.84 -5.08
CA GLN A 106 11.07 -2.52 -4.88
C GLN A 106 11.01 -2.10 -3.41
N PHE A 107 12.06 -1.46 -2.91
CA PHE A 107 12.14 -0.97 -1.52
C PHE A 107 11.78 -2.05 -0.48
N ASP A 108 12.29 -3.26 -0.68
CA ASP A 108 12.05 -4.43 0.19
C ASP A 108 10.57 -4.82 0.33
N HIS A 109 9.77 -4.45 -0.66
CA HIS A 109 8.36 -4.81 -0.79
C HIS A 109 8.10 -5.50 -2.11
N PHE A 110 7.31 -6.59 -2.05
CA PHE A 110 6.85 -7.31 -3.21
C PHE A 110 5.41 -6.94 -3.53
N TYR A 111 5.16 -6.53 -4.76
CA TYR A 111 3.87 -6.02 -5.23
C TYR A 111 3.27 -6.88 -6.32
N LEU A 112 1.96 -6.97 -6.35
CA LEU A 112 1.25 -7.14 -7.62
C LEU A 112 1.45 -5.85 -8.45
N ARG A 113 1.80 -5.97 -9.73
CA ARG A 113 2.16 -4.82 -10.57
C ARG A 113 1.15 -3.67 -10.52
N ARG A 114 -0.15 -3.98 -10.56
CA ARG A 114 -1.19 -2.95 -10.52
C ARG A 114 -1.10 -2.06 -9.28
N ASN A 115 -0.82 -2.66 -8.13
CA ASN A 115 -0.72 -1.93 -6.87
C ASN A 115 0.52 -1.03 -6.83
N ALA A 116 1.65 -1.54 -7.33
CA ALA A 116 2.87 -0.73 -7.47
C ALA A 116 2.64 0.49 -8.38
N LEU A 117 1.96 0.31 -9.51
CA LEU A 117 1.62 1.41 -10.43
C LEU A 117 0.67 2.43 -9.79
N HIS A 118 -0.33 1.97 -9.02
CA HIS A 118 -1.23 2.86 -8.29
C HIS A 118 -0.50 3.65 -7.21
N GLU A 119 0.38 3.02 -6.44
CA GLU A 119 1.19 3.69 -5.41
C GLU A 119 2.07 4.78 -6.02
N ILE A 120 2.74 4.50 -7.14
CA ILE A 120 3.56 5.47 -7.86
C ILE A 120 2.71 6.63 -8.39
N ALA A 121 1.56 6.34 -8.98
CA ALA A 121 0.68 7.39 -9.49
C ALA A 121 0.21 8.33 -8.35
N VAL A 122 -0.17 7.76 -7.20
CA VAL A 122 -0.52 8.54 -6.02
C VAL A 122 0.69 9.34 -5.50
N ALA A 123 1.85 8.71 -5.38
CA ALA A 123 3.07 9.40 -4.94
C ALA A 123 3.45 10.57 -5.87
N ALA A 124 3.36 10.36 -7.17
CA ALA A 124 3.63 11.41 -8.17
C ALA A 124 2.65 12.59 -8.03
N ASP A 125 1.34 12.32 -7.91
CA ASP A 125 0.33 13.37 -7.72
C ASP A 125 0.56 14.14 -6.41
N LEU A 126 0.88 13.45 -5.32
CA LEU A 126 1.20 14.09 -4.04
C LEU A 126 2.48 14.94 -4.14
N CYS A 127 3.50 14.49 -4.86
CA CYS A 127 4.73 15.26 -5.09
C CYS A 127 4.45 16.53 -5.90
N VAL A 128 3.65 16.44 -6.96
CA VAL A 128 3.22 17.60 -7.76
C VAL A 128 2.47 18.61 -6.90
N ARG A 129 1.53 18.14 -6.07
CA ARG A 129 0.79 19.02 -5.16
C ARG A 129 1.69 19.66 -4.11
N ARG A 130 2.64 18.92 -3.57
CA ARG A 130 3.59 19.41 -2.57
C ARG A 130 4.51 20.49 -3.12
N SER A 131 5.00 20.33 -4.34
CA SER A 131 5.93 21.25 -5.01
C SER A 131 5.23 22.43 -5.68
N GLY A 132 3.90 22.44 -5.73
CA GLY A 132 3.12 23.52 -6.32
C GLY A 132 3.30 24.86 -5.59
N ILE A 133 3.16 25.96 -6.32
CA ILE A 133 3.14 27.32 -5.77
C ILE A 133 1.96 27.42 -4.79
N ASN A 134 2.18 28.07 -3.65
CA ASN A 134 1.12 28.37 -2.70
C ASN A 134 0.02 29.18 -3.39
N LEU A 135 -1.24 28.80 -3.11
CA LEU A 135 -2.39 29.52 -3.64
C LEU A 135 -2.51 30.89 -2.94
N PRO A 136 -2.88 31.95 -3.70
CA PRO A 136 -3.24 33.20 -3.06
C PRO A 136 -4.38 32.95 -2.06
N HIS A 137 -4.26 33.45 -0.86
CA HIS A 137 -5.30 33.38 0.17
C HIS A 137 -5.47 34.75 0.82
N ALA A 138 -6.67 35.01 1.33
CA ALA A 138 -6.91 36.20 2.11
C ALA A 138 -6.06 36.16 3.40
N PRO A 139 -5.54 37.29 3.87
CA PRO A 139 -4.84 37.32 5.14
C PRO A 139 -5.80 36.90 6.25
N CYS A 140 -5.43 35.88 7.01
CA CYS A 140 -6.17 35.42 8.18
C CYS A 140 -5.49 35.97 9.43
N THR A 141 -6.23 36.78 10.19
CA THR A 141 -5.69 37.37 11.41
C THR A 141 -5.78 36.39 12.59
N VAL A 142 -5.03 36.66 13.66
CA VAL A 142 -5.13 35.88 14.90
C VAL A 142 -6.54 35.98 15.49
N ALA A 143 -7.20 37.14 15.33
CA ALA A 143 -8.57 37.35 15.80
C ALA A 143 -9.58 36.47 15.04
N ASP A 144 -9.41 36.32 13.70
CA ASP A 144 -10.28 35.45 12.90
C ASP A 144 -10.12 33.98 13.36
N LEU A 145 -8.89 33.55 13.62
CA LEU A 145 -8.62 32.21 14.14
C LEU A 145 -9.22 31.98 15.53
N HIS A 146 -9.10 32.96 16.43
CA HIS A 146 -9.70 32.87 17.77
C HIS A 146 -11.23 32.80 17.72
N ALA A 147 -11.86 33.48 16.77
CA ALA A 147 -13.32 33.42 16.58
C ALA A 147 -13.84 32.02 16.15
N LEU A 148 -12.97 31.17 15.62
CA LEU A 148 -13.33 29.80 15.24
C LEU A 148 -13.34 28.82 16.43
N PHE A 149 -12.82 29.21 17.59
CA PHE A 149 -12.65 28.34 18.75
C PHE A 149 -13.19 28.97 20.03
N ASP A 150 -14.13 28.30 20.69
CA ASP A 150 -14.79 28.80 21.90
C ASP A 150 -13.90 28.79 23.15
N ASP A 151 -12.84 27.93 23.15
CA ASP A 151 -11.91 27.77 24.27
C ASP A 151 -10.47 27.85 23.79
N ALA A 152 -9.93 29.05 23.71
CA ALA A 152 -8.57 29.29 23.20
C ALA A 152 -7.43 28.80 24.11
N GLY A 153 -7.75 28.32 25.32
CA GLY A 153 -6.75 28.01 26.35
C GLY A 153 -6.28 26.54 26.41
N SER A 154 -7.01 25.61 25.79
CA SER A 154 -6.60 24.21 25.84
C SER A 154 -5.53 23.87 24.81
N GLU A 155 -4.59 22.99 25.18
CA GLU A 155 -3.50 22.53 24.29
C GLU A 155 -4.04 21.94 22.98
N SER A 156 -5.17 21.24 23.04
CA SER A 156 -5.85 20.69 21.86
C SER A 156 -6.32 21.79 20.91
N VAL A 157 -6.88 22.88 21.43
CA VAL A 157 -7.34 24.02 20.63
C VAL A 157 -6.16 24.75 20.00
N VAL A 158 -5.06 24.92 20.71
CA VAL A 158 -3.84 25.52 20.16
C VAL A 158 -3.31 24.73 18.95
N GLN A 159 -3.30 23.39 19.04
CA GLN A 159 -2.88 22.52 17.92
C GLN A 159 -3.85 22.61 16.75
N GLN A 160 -5.15 22.63 17.00
CA GLN A 160 -6.18 22.77 15.96
C GLN A 160 -6.09 24.14 15.27
N THR A 161 -5.93 25.22 16.02
CA THR A 161 -5.74 26.58 15.50
C THR A 161 -4.51 26.65 14.58
N ARG A 162 -3.39 26.03 15.03
CA ARG A 162 -2.18 25.93 14.20
C ARG A 162 -2.42 25.16 12.91
N ALA A 163 -3.20 24.10 12.95
CA ALA A 163 -3.53 23.30 11.76
C ALA A 163 -4.38 24.13 10.76
N VAL A 164 -5.39 24.85 11.24
CA VAL A 164 -6.21 25.76 10.40
C VAL A 164 -5.34 26.85 9.76
N GLN A 165 -4.41 27.41 10.53
CA GLN A 165 -3.49 28.43 10.00
C GLN A 165 -2.54 27.87 8.93
N GLN A 166 -2.07 26.62 9.12
CA GLN A 166 -1.12 25.98 8.21
C GLN A 166 -1.73 25.50 6.90
N VAL A 167 -3.05 25.28 6.82
CA VAL A 167 -3.71 24.84 5.58
C VAL A 167 -3.83 25.96 4.55
N LEU A 168 -3.85 27.21 5.01
CA LEU A 168 -4.05 28.37 4.13
C LEU A 168 -3.01 28.45 3.02
N GLY A 169 -3.47 28.58 1.80
CA GLY A 169 -2.63 28.68 0.61
C GLY A 169 -1.94 27.38 0.18
N ARG A 170 -2.15 26.27 0.87
CA ARG A 170 -1.51 24.98 0.52
C ARG A 170 -2.38 24.15 -0.40
N ARG A 171 -1.77 23.52 -1.39
CA ARG A 171 -2.45 22.57 -2.28
C ARG A 171 -2.54 21.17 -1.68
N LEU A 172 -1.67 20.86 -0.72
CA LEU A 172 -1.64 19.60 0.01
C LEU A 172 -1.41 19.89 1.49
N PHE A 173 -2.30 19.39 2.30
CA PHE A 173 -2.18 19.42 3.75
C PHE A 173 -2.60 18.06 4.32
N VAL A 174 -1.81 17.49 5.21
CA VAL A 174 -2.08 16.21 5.85
C VAL A 174 -2.35 16.43 7.32
N LEU A 175 -3.58 16.19 7.74
CA LEU A 175 -4.01 16.27 9.14
C LEU A 175 -4.01 14.87 9.76
N THR A 176 -3.16 14.66 10.75
CA THR A 176 -3.06 13.40 11.48
C THR A 176 -3.45 13.57 12.94
N GLY A 177 -3.82 12.48 13.60
CA GLY A 177 -4.15 12.47 15.01
C GLY A 177 -4.93 11.22 15.42
N GLY A 178 -4.87 10.85 16.69
CA GLY A 178 -5.56 9.69 17.25
C GLY A 178 -7.10 9.80 17.20
N PRO A 179 -7.82 8.76 17.60
CA PRO A 179 -9.27 8.82 17.79
C PRO A 179 -9.64 9.91 18.81
N GLY A 180 -10.72 10.64 18.58
CA GLY A 180 -11.22 11.66 19.52
C GLY A 180 -10.45 13.00 19.57
N THR A 181 -9.41 13.19 18.74
CA THR A 181 -8.60 14.43 18.74
C THR A 181 -9.26 15.63 18.02
N GLY A 182 -10.52 15.52 17.63
CA GLY A 182 -11.25 16.62 16.98
C GLY A 182 -10.85 16.87 15.53
N LYS A 183 -10.28 15.89 14.81
CA LYS A 183 -9.90 16.04 13.39
C LYS A 183 -11.03 16.53 12.50
N THR A 184 -12.22 15.93 12.60
CA THR A 184 -13.38 16.32 11.82
C THR A 184 -13.80 17.75 12.11
N THR A 185 -13.81 18.15 13.39
CA THR A 185 -14.09 19.52 13.81
C THR A 185 -13.04 20.49 13.27
N THR A 186 -11.77 20.10 13.27
CA THR A 186 -10.68 20.91 12.69
C THR A 186 -10.87 21.08 11.18
N VAL A 187 -11.23 20.03 10.46
CA VAL A 187 -11.51 20.12 9.01
C VAL A 187 -12.69 21.05 8.71
N LEU A 188 -13.78 20.96 9.49
CA LEU A 188 -14.91 21.88 9.33
C LEU A 188 -14.54 23.35 9.53
N ARG A 189 -13.52 23.64 10.34
CA ARG A 189 -13.00 25.00 10.57
C ARG A 189 -12.00 25.44 9.51
N MET A 190 -11.52 24.54 8.67
CA MET A 190 -10.66 24.84 7.52
C MET A 190 -11.45 25.24 6.26
N LEU A 191 -12.73 24.86 6.19
CA LEU A 191 -13.66 25.13 5.09
C LEU A 191 -14.37 26.46 5.26
#